data_da762df754da2253f426e113e03b0c2d
#
_entry.id   da762df754da2253f426e113e03b0c2d
#
_cell.length_a   1.000
_cell.length_b   1.000
_cell.length_c   1.000
_cell.angle_alpha   90.00
_cell.angle_beta   90.00
_cell.angle_gamma   90.00
#
_symmetry.space_group_name_H-M   'P 1'
#
loop_
_entity.id
_entity.type
_entity.pdbx_description
1 polymer ?
#
loop_
_entity_poly.entity_id
_entity_poly.type
_entity_poly.pdbx_seq_one_letter_code
_entity_poly.pdbx_strand_id
1 'polypeptide(L)'
;VVASSWIWAGLLQRARGGGALALLCAILAAATLLPVLSVQPAVVALSCALFGCTFLSVVAATTAFVRHNLPPASWAAGIGAFTIVFALGQILGPGLSGRLADGPGGLGRGFVFSAIALGLGALLGARQRPLAAA
;
A
#
# COMPACT_ATOMS: atom_id res chain seq x y z
N VAL A 1 12.51 4.46 -7.65
CA VAL A 1 12.80 3.75 -6.38
C VAL A 1 13.59 4.66 -5.45
N VAL A 2 14.76 5.18 -5.86
CA VAL A 2 15.61 6.04 -5.00
C VAL A 2 14.86 7.33 -4.58
N ALA A 3 14.19 8.00 -5.51
CA ALA A 3 13.44 9.23 -5.22
C ALA A 3 12.29 9.01 -4.21
N SER A 4 11.59 7.87 -4.29
CA SER A 4 10.49 7.56 -3.36
C SER A 4 10.96 7.39 -1.93
N SER A 5 12.12 6.76 -1.71
CA SER A 5 12.66 6.60 -0.35
C SER A 5 13.04 7.95 0.29
N TRP A 6 13.50 8.92 -0.48
CA TRP A 6 13.82 10.26 0.00
C TRP A 6 12.55 11.05 0.36
N ILE A 7 11.54 11.01 -0.49
CA ILE A 7 10.27 11.73 -0.27
C ILE A 7 9.59 11.25 1.01
N TRP A 8 9.57 9.94 1.23
CA TRP A 8 8.85 9.33 2.35
C TRP A 8 9.69 9.11 3.60
N ALA A 9 11.03 9.26 3.55
CA ALA A 9 11.92 9.01 4.67
C ALA A 9 11.53 9.79 5.94
N GLY A 10 11.24 11.09 5.80
CA GLY A 10 10.83 11.92 6.93
C GLY A 10 9.51 11.50 7.55
N LEU A 11 8.54 11.07 6.73
CA LEU A 11 7.25 10.57 7.20
C LEU A 11 7.41 9.23 7.94
N LEU A 12 8.17 8.30 7.34
CA LEU A 12 8.39 6.96 7.90
C LEU A 12 9.14 7.00 9.23
N GLN A 13 10.10 7.92 9.38
CA GLN A 13 10.85 8.09 10.62
C GLN A 13 10.01 8.68 11.76
N ARG A 14 9.06 9.55 11.45
CA ARG A 14 8.22 10.24 12.44
C ARG A 14 6.97 9.47 12.83
N ALA A 15 6.44 8.65 11.93
CA ALA A 15 5.21 7.91 12.15
C ALA A 15 5.46 6.63 12.96
N ARG A 16 5.16 6.65 14.25
CA ARG A 16 5.25 5.49 15.14
C ARG A 16 4.03 4.57 15.05
N GLY A 17 2.87 5.07 14.61
CA GLY A 17 1.64 4.31 14.41
C GLY A 17 1.41 3.94 12.96
N GLY A 18 0.22 3.39 12.65
CA GLY A 18 -0.19 3.01 11.30
C GLY A 18 -0.50 4.17 10.35
N GLY A 19 -0.34 5.44 10.78
CA GLY A 19 -0.70 6.62 9.99
C GLY A 19 0.08 6.76 8.68
N ALA A 20 1.38 6.44 8.67
CA ALA A 20 2.17 6.44 7.44
C ALA A 20 1.65 5.39 6.45
N LEU A 21 1.37 4.19 6.94
CA LEU A 21 0.81 3.11 6.13
C LEU A 21 -0.57 3.48 5.58
N ALA A 22 -1.42 4.09 6.42
CA ALA A 22 -2.74 4.57 6.01
C ALA A 22 -2.66 5.60 4.89
N LEU A 23 -1.77 6.60 5.01
CA LEU A 23 -1.57 7.63 3.99
C LEU A 23 -1.08 7.01 2.67
N LEU A 24 -0.08 6.14 2.73
CA LEU A 24 0.47 5.49 1.53
C LEU A 24 -0.59 4.62 0.83
N CYS A 25 -1.38 3.84 1.59
CA CYS A 25 -2.48 3.06 1.04
C CYS A 25 -3.58 3.94 0.44
N ALA A 26 -3.90 5.08 1.05
CA ALA A 26 -4.88 6.03 0.51
C ALA A 26 -4.40 6.64 -0.82
N ILE A 27 -3.11 7.01 -0.92
CA ILE A 27 -2.52 7.52 -2.17
C ILE A 27 -2.55 6.43 -3.25
N LEU A 28 -2.20 5.18 -2.91
CA LEU A 28 -2.29 4.07 -3.85
C LEU A 28 -3.71 3.80 -4.32
N ALA A 29 -4.69 3.87 -3.42
CA ALA A 29 -6.11 3.72 -3.78
C ALA A 29 -6.55 4.81 -4.76
N ALA A 30 -6.20 6.08 -4.48
CA ALA A 30 -6.48 7.19 -5.37
C ALA A 30 -5.79 7.02 -6.73
N ALA A 31 -4.49 6.67 -6.74
CA ALA A 31 -3.75 6.42 -7.97
C ALA A 31 -4.38 5.32 -8.81
N THR A 32 -4.86 4.24 -8.17
CA THR A 32 -5.51 3.11 -8.85
C THR A 32 -6.87 3.49 -9.44
N LEU A 33 -7.58 4.47 -8.87
CA LEU A 33 -8.87 4.95 -9.39
C LEU A 33 -8.73 5.92 -10.56
N LEU A 34 -7.62 6.65 -10.70
CA LEU A 34 -7.43 7.64 -11.76
C LEU A 34 -7.72 7.10 -13.17
N PRO A 35 -7.23 5.91 -13.59
CA PRO A 35 -7.52 5.37 -14.91
C PRO A 35 -8.99 4.99 -15.13
N VAL A 36 -9.74 4.75 -14.05
CA VAL A 36 -11.19 4.46 -14.11
C VAL A 36 -11.97 5.75 -14.40
N LEU A 37 -11.50 6.87 -13.85
CA LEU A 37 -12.15 8.18 -14.02
C LEU A 37 -11.84 8.81 -15.36
N SER A 38 -10.64 8.60 -15.90
CA SER A 38 -10.23 9.16 -17.19
C SER A 38 -9.12 8.32 -17.82
N VAL A 39 -9.32 7.98 -19.10
CA VAL A 39 -8.36 7.26 -19.93
C VAL A 39 -7.38 8.20 -20.66
N GLN A 40 -7.38 9.48 -20.35
CA GLN A 40 -6.44 10.42 -20.96
C GLN A 40 -4.99 10.03 -20.64
N PRO A 41 -4.07 10.03 -21.61
CA PRO A 41 -2.68 9.60 -21.42
C PRO A 41 -1.96 10.31 -20.27
N ALA A 42 -2.25 11.60 -20.06
CA ALA A 42 -1.68 12.37 -18.96
C ALA A 42 -2.16 11.87 -17.59
N VAL A 43 -3.44 11.49 -17.45
CA VAL A 43 -4.02 10.96 -16.22
C VAL A 43 -3.45 9.57 -15.92
N VAL A 44 -3.34 8.73 -16.94
CA VAL A 44 -2.72 7.40 -16.81
C VAL A 44 -1.24 7.52 -16.42
N ALA A 45 -0.50 8.42 -17.03
CA ALA A 45 0.90 8.67 -16.68
C ALA A 45 1.05 9.15 -15.23
N LEU A 46 0.17 10.07 -14.77
CA LEU A 46 0.12 10.51 -13.38
C LEU A 46 -0.17 9.36 -12.42
N SER A 47 -1.15 8.51 -12.76
CA SER A 47 -1.48 7.30 -11.99
C SER A 47 -0.25 6.39 -11.84
N CYS A 48 0.43 6.08 -12.94
CA CYS A 48 1.64 5.25 -12.93
C CYS A 48 2.77 5.88 -12.10
N ALA A 49 2.97 7.19 -12.20
CA ALA A 49 3.98 7.90 -11.42
C ALA A 49 3.67 7.86 -9.92
N LEU A 50 2.43 8.15 -9.51
CA LEU A 50 1.99 8.10 -8.13
C LEU A 50 2.10 6.68 -7.57
N PHE A 51 1.64 5.68 -8.32
CA PHE A 51 1.72 4.29 -7.92
C PHE A 51 3.18 3.84 -7.75
N GLY A 52 4.03 4.11 -8.74
CA GLY A 52 5.45 3.74 -8.70
C GLY A 52 6.24 4.42 -7.58
N CYS A 53 5.94 5.69 -7.29
CA CYS A 53 6.59 6.43 -6.19
C CYS A 53 6.12 5.97 -4.81
N THR A 54 4.94 5.35 -4.69
CA THR A 54 4.33 5.05 -3.39
C THR A 54 4.40 3.56 -3.05
N PHE A 55 4.29 2.68 -4.02
CA PHE A 55 4.16 1.23 -3.81
C PHE A 55 5.28 0.63 -2.96
N LEU A 56 6.54 0.89 -3.29
CA LEU A 56 7.68 0.36 -2.51
C LEU A 56 7.79 1.00 -1.13
N SER A 57 7.25 2.20 -0.95
CA SER A 57 7.23 2.87 0.34
C SER A 57 6.25 2.23 1.33
N VAL A 58 5.22 1.52 0.85
CA VAL A 58 4.34 0.70 1.70
C VAL A 58 5.13 -0.43 2.37
N VAL A 59 5.99 -1.12 1.62
CA VAL A 59 6.85 -2.18 2.18
C VAL A 59 7.84 -1.61 3.21
N ALA A 60 8.43 -0.44 2.91
CA ALA A 60 9.28 0.25 3.87
C ALA A 60 8.51 0.68 5.13
N ALA A 61 7.26 1.12 4.98
CA ALA A 61 6.39 1.52 6.08
C ALA A 61 6.06 0.36 7.03
N THR A 62 5.80 -0.86 6.50
CA THR A 62 5.57 -2.05 7.34
C THR A 62 6.81 -2.40 8.13
N THR A 63 7.99 -2.33 7.51
CA THR A 63 9.27 -2.57 8.20
C THR A 63 9.53 -1.53 9.29
N ALA A 64 9.30 -0.25 9.01
CA ALA A 64 9.43 0.82 9.99
C ALA A 64 8.44 0.65 11.16
N PHE A 65 7.20 0.28 10.86
CA PHE A 65 6.17 0.00 11.86
C PHE A 65 6.61 -1.12 12.81
N VAL A 66 7.13 -2.23 12.30
CA VAL A 66 7.65 -3.35 13.10
C VAL A 66 8.78 -2.86 14.01
N ARG A 67 9.73 -2.11 13.46
CA ARG A 67 10.90 -1.61 14.22
C ARG A 67 10.53 -0.60 15.32
N HIS A 68 9.49 0.19 15.12
CA HIS A 68 9.05 1.18 16.11
C HIS A 68 8.20 0.56 17.23
N ASN A 69 7.57 -0.59 16.99
CA ASN A 69 6.57 -1.14 17.91
C ASN A 69 6.97 -2.49 18.54
N LEU A 70 8.01 -3.14 18.05
CA LEU A 70 8.46 -4.44 18.57
C LEU A 70 9.91 -4.37 19.05
N PRO A 71 10.27 -5.18 20.07
CA PRO A 71 11.66 -5.29 20.51
C PRO A 71 12.54 -5.93 19.42
N PRO A 72 13.85 -5.63 19.39
CA PRO A 72 14.77 -6.12 18.37
C PRO A 72 14.75 -7.64 18.16
N ALA A 73 14.56 -8.41 19.23
CA ALA A 73 14.46 -9.88 19.17
C ALA A 73 13.26 -10.36 18.31
N SER A 74 12.21 -9.56 18.15
CA SER A 74 10.98 -9.91 17.41
C SER A 74 10.93 -9.31 16.00
N TRP A 75 11.93 -8.52 15.57
CA TRP A 75 11.90 -7.85 14.27
C TRP A 75 11.83 -8.84 13.10
N ALA A 76 12.64 -9.90 13.14
CA ALA A 76 12.65 -10.90 12.08
C ALA A 76 11.30 -11.58 11.92
N ALA A 77 10.66 -11.95 13.03
CA ALA A 77 9.33 -12.57 13.02
C ALA A 77 8.25 -11.59 12.53
N GLY A 78 8.27 -10.35 13.01
CA GLY A 78 7.31 -9.33 12.60
C GLY A 78 7.41 -8.98 11.11
N ILE A 79 8.63 -8.73 10.60
CA ILE A 79 8.88 -8.45 9.18
C ILE A 79 8.50 -9.67 8.34
N GLY A 80 8.86 -10.88 8.78
CA GLY A 80 8.50 -12.13 8.10
C GLY A 80 7.00 -12.32 7.97
N ALA A 81 6.22 -12.04 9.02
CA ALA A 81 4.76 -12.12 8.99
C ALA A 81 4.17 -11.18 7.93
N PHE A 82 4.59 -9.91 7.89
CA PHE A 82 4.17 -8.96 6.85
C PHE A 82 4.58 -9.42 5.44
N THR A 83 5.78 -9.98 5.30
CA THR A 83 6.27 -10.48 4.00
C THR A 83 5.43 -11.66 3.51
N ILE A 84 5.04 -12.59 4.39
CA ILE A 84 4.17 -13.73 4.02
C ILE A 84 2.81 -13.22 3.55
N VAL A 85 2.18 -12.32 4.31
CA VAL A 85 0.88 -11.72 3.93
C VAL A 85 0.99 -10.99 2.60
N PHE A 86 2.06 -10.23 2.38
CA PHE A 86 2.32 -9.53 1.12
C PHE A 86 2.49 -10.50 -0.05
N ALA A 87 3.27 -11.58 0.14
CA ALA A 87 3.46 -12.61 -0.88
C ALA A 87 2.15 -13.31 -1.27
N LEU A 88 1.32 -13.66 -0.27
CA LEU A 88 -0.01 -14.20 -0.52
C LEU A 88 -0.88 -13.23 -1.32
N GLY A 89 -0.85 -11.95 -0.98
CA GLY A 89 -1.53 -10.90 -1.75
C GLY A 89 -1.06 -10.80 -3.20
N GLN A 90 0.24 -10.96 -3.44
CA GLN A 90 0.81 -10.97 -4.79
C GLN A 90 0.41 -12.19 -5.63
N ILE A 91 0.19 -13.34 -4.99
CA ILE A 91 -0.28 -14.56 -5.67
C ILE A 91 -1.78 -14.45 -5.99
N LEU A 92 -2.58 -14.07 -5.00
CA LEU A 92 -4.04 -14.04 -5.12
C LEU A 92 -4.55 -12.81 -5.89
N GLY A 93 -3.88 -11.65 -5.72
CA GLY A 93 -4.32 -10.37 -6.26
C GLY A 93 -4.49 -10.37 -7.79
N PRO A 94 -3.47 -10.74 -8.57
CA PRO A 94 -3.58 -10.79 -10.03
C PRO A 94 -4.65 -11.77 -10.51
N GLY A 95 -4.77 -12.93 -9.86
CA GLY A 95 -5.79 -13.93 -10.19
C GLY A 95 -7.22 -13.42 -9.97
N LEU A 96 -7.47 -12.74 -8.86
CA LEU A 96 -8.77 -12.14 -8.55
C LEU A 96 -9.07 -10.95 -9.47
N SER A 97 -8.11 -10.05 -9.64
CA SER A 97 -8.27 -8.87 -10.51
C SER A 97 -8.45 -9.27 -11.97
N GLY A 98 -7.74 -10.31 -12.45
CA GLY A 98 -7.90 -10.85 -13.80
C GLY A 98 -9.30 -11.40 -14.03
N ARG A 99 -9.80 -12.25 -13.15
CA ARG A 99 -11.17 -12.81 -13.25
C ARG A 99 -12.25 -11.72 -13.23
N LEU A 100 -12.05 -10.66 -12.45
CA LEU A 100 -12.97 -9.52 -12.45
C LEU A 100 -12.89 -8.72 -13.75
N ALA A 101 -11.70 -8.63 -14.35
CA ALA A 101 -11.47 -7.93 -15.61
C ALA A 101 -12.03 -8.70 -16.82
N ASP A 102 -12.12 -10.02 -16.76
CA ASP A 102 -12.71 -10.86 -17.81
C ASP A 102 -14.25 -10.73 -17.87
N GLY A 103 -14.88 -10.15 -16.84
CA GLY A 103 -16.32 -9.95 -16.77
C GLY A 103 -16.79 -8.63 -17.42
N PRO A 104 -18.13 -8.42 -17.46
CA PRO A 104 -18.70 -7.17 -17.97
C PRO A 104 -18.19 -5.98 -17.15
N GLY A 105 -17.58 -5.00 -17.83
CA GLY A 105 -16.92 -3.82 -17.22
C GLY A 105 -15.39 -3.84 -17.29
N GLY A 106 -14.78 -4.94 -17.75
CA GLY A 106 -13.38 -5.02 -18.11
C GLY A 106 -12.40 -4.65 -16.98
N LEU A 107 -11.26 -4.14 -17.36
CA LEU A 107 -10.17 -3.72 -16.46
C LEU A 107 -10.62 -2.74 -15.36
N GLY A 108 -11.65 -1.90 -15.64
CA GLY A 108 -12.16 -0.94 -14.66
C GLY A 108 -12.62 -1.60 -13.36
N ARG A 109 -13.24 -2.80 -13.44
CA ARG A 109 -13.66 -3.55 -12.23
C ARG A 109 -12.47 -4.04 -11.41
N GLY A 110 -11.39 -4.48 -12.07
CA GLY A 110 -10.16 -4.87 -11.40
C GLY A 110 -9.52 -3.69 -10.64
N PHE A 111 -9.50 -2.51 -11.26
CA PHE A 111 -9.02 -1.29 -10.61
C PHE A 111 -9.88 -0.87 -9.42
N VAL A 112 -11.21 -0.89 -9.56
CA VAL A 112 -12.13 -0.57 -8.45
C VAL A 112 -11.95 -1.55 -7.30
N PHE A 113 -11.87 -2.85 -7.56
CA PHE A 113 -11.60 -3.87 -6.54
C PHE A 113 -10.30 -3.60 -5.80
N SER A 114 -9.23 -3.32 -6.54
CA SER A 114 -7.91 -3.00 -5.95
C SER A 114 -7.96 -1.72 -5.11
N ALA A 115 -8.66 -0.69 -5.58
CA ALA A 115 -8.83 0.56 -4.85
C ALA A 115 -9.63 0.38 -3.55
N ILE A 116 -10.67 -0.46 -3.54
CA ILE A 116 -11.43 -0.81 -2.34
C ILE A 116 -10.53 -1.54 -1.35
N ALA A 117 -9.76 -2.54 -1.78
CA ALA A 117 -8.83 -3.28 -0.92
C ALA A 117 -7.79 -2.34 -0.29
N LEU A 118 -7.20 -1.43 -1.07
CA LEU A 118 -6.25 -0.42 -0.58
C LEU A 118 -6.92 0.58 0.36
N GLY A 119 -8.16 1.00 0.09
CA GLY A 119 -8.95 1.87 0.96
C GLY A 119 -9.24 1.23 2.31
N LEU A 120 -9.58 -0.06 2.33
CA LEU A 120 -9.73 -0.83 3.58
C LEU A 120 -8.40 -0.90 4.34
N GLY A 121 -7.29 -1.15 3.64
CA GLY A 121 -5.94 -1.10 4.22
C GLY A 121 -5.63 0.27 4.84
N ALA A 122 -5.99 1.36 4.18
CA ALA A 122 -5.84 2.71 4.70
C ALA A 122 -6.65 2.95 5.98
N LEU A 123 -7.92 2.51 6.01
CA LEU A 123 -8.78 2.64 7.18
C LEU A 123 -8.27 1.83 8.37
N LEU A 124 -7.83 0.60 8.14
CA LEU A 124 -7.24 -0.25 9.18
C LEU A 124 -5.95 0.36 9.71
N GLY A 125 -5.07 0.84 8.82
CA GLY A 125 -3.83 1.54 9.19
C GLY A 125 -4.10 2.80 10.01
N ALA A 126 -5.12 3.60 9.64
CA ALA A 126 -5.48 4.81 10.37
C ALA A 126 -5.97 4.54 11.80
N ARG A 127 -6.60 3.38 12.03
CA ARG A 127 -7.07 2.95 13.35
C ARG A 127 -5.97 2.36 14.23
N GLN A 128 -4.83 2.03 13.65
CA GLN A 128 -3.74 1.40 14.38
C GLN A 128 -2.96 2.41 15.20
N ARG A 129 -3.03 2.28 16.50
CA ARG A 129 -2.29 3.11 17.46
C ARG A 129 -0.88 2.55 17.67
N PRO A 130 0.10 3.39 18.03
CA PRO A 130 1.41 2.90 18.48
C PRO A 130 1.20 1.94 19.66
N LEU A 131 1.91 0.82 19.67
CA LEU A 131 1.96 -0.01 20.87
C LEU A 131 2.70 0.81 21.96
N ALA A 132 2.11 0.89 23.15
CA ALA A 132 2.80 1.51 24.27
C ALA A 132 4.13 0.75 24.45
N ALA A 133 5.24 1.49 24.50
CA ALA A 133 6.52 0.91 24.85
C ALA A 133 6.38 0.34 26.28
N ALA A 134 6.39 -1.00 26.36
CA ALA A 134 6.50 -1.70 27.62
C ALA A 134 7.94 -1.64 28.12
#